data_0d77014a763569f080f1079a6a7eea9c
#
_entry.id   0d77014a763569f080f1079a6a7eea9c
#
_cell.length_a   1.000
_cell.length_b   1.000
_cell.length_c   1.000
_cell.angle_alpha   90.00
_cell.angle_beta   90.00
_cell.angle_gamma   90.00
#
_symmetry.space_group_name_H-M   'P 1'
#
loop_
_entity.id
_entity.type
_entity.pdbx_description
1 polymer ?
#
loop_
_entity_poly.entity_id
_entity_poly.type
_entity_poly.pdbx_seq_one_letter_code
_entity_poly.pdbx_strand_id
1 'polypeptide(L)'
;PLYIRSGIFTIPEFLERRFDKRSRYYFSGICIVGNIFLDAAGALYAAALIIKLLFPEADLQLIIIIFAVLAASYTIPGGLSSAINAELIQAVILIVGSVILTGACFANGGFDYLASLFESGDMSVRLIRPLTDTATPWLGLIVGMPVLGIYFWANNQTLVQRVLSARSVDEGRK
;
A
#
# COMPACT_ATOMS: atom_id res chain seq x y z
N PRO A 1 17.78 -9.85 6.54
CA PRO A 1 18.73 -10.92 6.93
C PRO A 1 18.35 -11.63 8.23
N LEU A 2 17.90 -10.89 9.27
CA LEU A 2 17.55 -11.47 10.57
C LEU A 2 16.43 -12.51 10.45
N TYR A 3 15.31 -12.14 9.85
CA TYR A 3 14.15 -13.00 9.72
C TYR A 3 14.43 -14.26 8.89
N ILE A 4 15.09 -14.13 7.73
CA ILE A 4 15.44 -15.27 6.89
C ILE A 4 16.41 -16.23 7.62
N ARG A 5 17.41 -15.69 8.34
CA ARG A 5 18.35 -16.51 9.14
C ARG A 5 17.69 -17.21 10.33
N SER A 6 16.61 -16.63 10.87
CA SER A 6 15.89 -17.21 12.00
C SER A 6 15.00 -18.40 11.61
N GLY A 7 14.82 -18.67 10.32
CA GLY A 7 13.97 -19.76 9.82
C GLY A 7 12.51 -19.65 10.25
N ILE A 8 12.01 -18.42 10.39
CA ILE A 8 10.61 -18.14 10.74
C ILE A 8 9.81 -17.88 9.46
N PHE A 9 8.51 -18.20 9.50
CA PHE A 9 7.60 -17.95 8.39
C PHE A 9 6.72 -16.71 8.60
N THR A 10 6.56 -16.27 9.83
CA THR A 10 5.69 -15.15 10.18
C THR A 10 6.26 -14.31 11.31
N ILE A 11 5.91 -13.00 11.35
CA ILE A 11 6.30 -12.12 12.46
C ILE A 11 5.69 -12.58 13.80
N PRO A 12 4.41 -13.02 13.88
CA PRO A 12 3.87 -13.59 15.11
C PRO A 12 4.68 -14.77 15.66
N GLU A 13 5.22 -15.63 14.79
CA GLU A 13 6.12 -16.72 15.19
C GLU A 13 7.44 -16.20 15.78
N PHE A 14 7.97 -15.13 15.21
CA PHE A 14 9.17 -14.47 15.78
C PHE A 14 8.90 -13.96 17.20
N LEU A 15 7.74 -13.33 17.42
CA LEU A 15 7.36 -12.83 18.74
C LEU A 15 7.17 -13.97 19.74
N GLU A 16 6.61 -15.11 19.35
CA GLU A 16 6.50 -16.29 20.18
C GLU A 16 7.87 -16.81 20.63
N ARG A 17 8.83 -16.91 19.71
CA ARG A 17 10.19 -17.39 20.02
C ARG A 17 10.97 -16.43 20.90
N ARG A 18 10.68 -15.12 20.82
CA ARG A 18 11.39 -14.09 21.59
C ARG A 18 10.76 -13.79 22.93
N PHE A 19 9.45 -13.90 23.06
CA PHE A 19 8.68 -13.55 24.26
C PHE A 19 7.86 -14.75 24.76
N ASP A 20 6.62 -14.90 24.27
CA ASP A 20 5.71 -15.95 24.66
C ASP A 20 4.59 -16.20 23.62
N LYS A 21 3.77 -17.25 23.87
CA LYS A 21 2.59 -17.57 23.05
C LYS A 21 1.52 -16.47 23.07
N ARG A 22 1.39 -15.72 24.17
CA ARG A 22 0.40 -14.64 24.29
C ARG A 22 0.72 -13.51 23.34
N SER A 23 1.99 -13.15 23.23
CA SER A 23 2.47 -12.13 22.26
C SER A 23 2.14 -12.51 20.82
N ARG A 24 2.29 -13.79 20.47
CA ARG A 24 1.88 -14.33 19.16
C ARG A 24 0.39 -14.12 18.90
N TYR A 25 -0.47 -14.56 19.80
CA TYR A 25 -1.92 -14.47 19.63
C TYR A 25 -2.40 -13.02 19.56
N TYR A 26 -1.89 -12.17 20.45
CA TYR A 26 -2.23 -10.75 20.46
C TYR A 26 -1.85 -10.06 19.13
N PHE A 27 -0.64 -10.25 18.70
CA PHE A 27 -0.16 -9.63 17.44
C PHE A 27 -0.86 -10.22 16.22
N SER A 28 -1.11 -11.53 16.18
CA SER A 28 -1.90 -12.15 15.10
C SER A 28 -3.31 -11.59 15.01
N GLY A 29 -3.98 -11.41 16.15
CA GLY A 29 -5.31 -10.80 16.20
C GLY A 29 -5.33 -9.38 15.65
N ILE A 30 -4.38 -8.53 16.06
CA ILE A 30 -4.24 -7.16 15.54
C ILE A 30 -3.98 -7.17 14.04
N CYS A 31 -3.06 -8.02 13.54
CA CYS A 31 -2.78 -8.12 12.12
C CYS A 31 -4.01 -8.53 11.31
N ILE A 32 -4.77 -9.54 11.76
CA ILE A 32 -5.98 -10.00 11.05
C ILE A 32 -7.02 -8.88 11.00
N VAL A 33 -7.31 -8.26 12.14
CA VAL A 33 -8.28 -7.15 12.21
C VAL A 33 -7.83 -5.98 11.35
N GLY A 34 -6.56 -5.58 11.44
CA GLY A 34 -5.98 -4.50 10.64
C GLY A 34 -6.05 -4.79 9.14
N ASN A 35 -5.64 -5.98 8.71
CA ASN A 35 -5.67 -6.36 7.30
C ASN A 35 -7.10 -6.38 6.73
N ILE A 36 -8.10 -6.82 7.51
CA ILE A 36 -9.49 -6.86 7.03
C ILE A 36 -10.10 -5.45 7.00
N PHE A 37 -10.04 -4.72 8.12
CA PHE A 37 -10.82 -3.48 8.28
C PHE A 37 -10.08 -2.23 7.77
N LEU A 38 -8.74 -2.22 7.78
CA LEU A 38 -7.97 -1.08 7.30
C LEU A 38 -7.46 -1.31 5.88
N ASP A 39 -6.71 -2.39 5.65
CA ASP A 39 -6.06 -2.59 4.36
C ASP A 39 -7.05 -3.04 3.27
N ALA A 40 -7.76 -4.14 3.49
CA ALA A 40 -8.66 -4.69 2.46
C ALA A 40 -9.89 -3.80 2.24
N ALA A 41 -10.55 -3.39 3.31
CA ALA A 41 -11.73 -2.53 3.20
C ALA A 41 -11.37 -1.16 2.63
N GLY A 42 -10.26 -0.56 3.07
CA GLY A 42 -9.76 0.71 2.55
C GLY A 42 -9.41 0.64 1.07
N ALA A 43 -8.72 -0.40 0.62
CA ALA A 43 -8.37 -0.60 -0.78
C ALA A 43 -9.60 -0.79 -1.67
N LEU A 44 -10.57 -1.63 -1.26
CA LEU A 44 -11.82 -1.85 -1.99
C LEU A 44 -12.66 -0.57 -2.09
N TYR A 45 -12.75 0.18 -1.01
CA TYR A 45 -13.48 1.44 -0.98
C TYR A 45 -12.84 2.48 -1.89
N ALA A 46 -11.51 2.66 -1.82
CA ALA A 46 -10.78 3.59 -2.68
C ALA A 46 -10.94 3.25 -4.16
N ALA A 47 -10.82 1.97 -4.53
CA ALA A 47 -11.03 1.51 -5.89
C ALA A 47 -12.48 1.78 -6.38
N ALA A 48 -13.48 1.52 -5.52
CA ALA A 48 -14.88 1.75 -5.84
C ALA A 48 -15.20 3.25 -6.03
N LEU A 49 -14.56 4.14 -5.26
CA LEU A 49 -14.72 5.59 -5.44
C LEU A 49 -14.22 6.05 -6.83
N ILE A 50 -13.10 5.50 -7.32
CA ILE A 50 -12.58 5.85 -8.65
C ILE A 50 -13.59 5.43 -9.74
N ILE A 51 -14.16 4.23 -9.63
CA ILE A 51 -15.20 3.78 -10.58
C ILE A 51 -16.44 4.66 -10.50
N LYS A 52 -16.84 5.07 -9.30
CA LYS A 52 -18.00 5.95 -9.11
C LYS A 52 -17.79 7.34 -9.73
N LEU A 53 -16.55 7.84 -9.81
CA LEU A 53 -16.23 9.08 -10.52
C LEU A 53 -16.47 8.95 -12.04
N LEU A 54 -16.23 7.76 -12.61
CA LEU A 54 -16.48 7.50 -14.04
C LEU A 54 -17.96 7.15 -14.32
N PHE A 55 -18.64 6.51 -13.38
CA PHE A 55 -20.02 6.07 -13.46
C PHE A 55 -20.81 6.53 -12.23
N PRO A 56 -21.25 7.81 -12.18
CA PRO A 56 -21.92 8.39 -10.99
C PRO A 56 -23.19 7.66 -10.56
N GLU A 57 -23.91 7.05 -11.49
CA GLU A 57 -25.16 6.32 -11.24
C GLU A 57 -24.94 4.91 -10.65
N ALA A 58 -23.69 4.42 -10.64
CA ALA A 58 -23.39 3.08 -10.14
C ALA A 58 -23.49 3.03 -8.60
N ASP A 59 -24.06 1.96 -8.08
CA ASP A 59 -24.12 1.74 -6.63
C ASP A 59 -22.73 1.39 -6.07
N LEU A 60 -22.26 2.19 -5.10
CA LEU A 60 -20.97 2.01 -4.47
C LEU A 60 -20.83 0.64 -3.79
N GLN A 61 -21.89 0.15 -3.15
CA GLN A 61 -21.87 -1.15 -2.47
C GLN A 61 -21.73 -2.29 -3.46
N LEU A 62 -22.45 -2.21 -4.58
CA LEU A 62 -22.35 -3.21 -5.64
C LEU A 62 -20.95 -3.27 -6.23
N ILE A 63 -20.31 -2.13 -6.48
CA ILE A 63 -18.94 -2.06 -6.99
C ILE A 63 -17.97 -2.73 -6.01
N ILE A 64 -18.08 -2.43 -4.71
CA ILE A 64 -17.24 -3.03 -3.66
C ILE A 64 -17.39 -4.56 -3.65
N ILE A 65 -18.63 -5.06 -3.72
CA ILE A 65 -18.92 -6.50 -3.74
C ILE A 65 -18.30 -7.16 -4.98
N ILE A 66 -18.46 -6.56 -6.14
CA ILE A 66 -17.88 -7.07 -7.39
C ILE A 66 -16.36 -7.16 -7.27
N PHE A 67 -15.69 -6.11 -6.78
CA PHE A 67 -14.23 -6.13 -6.60
C PHE A 67 -13.77 -7.15 -5.56
N ALA A 68 -14.52 -7.30 -4.46
CA ALA A 68 -14.22 -8.31 -3.45
C ALA A 68 -14.32 -9.73 -4.02
N VAL A 69 -15.38 -10.02 -4.78
CA VAL A 69 -15.56 -11.32 -5.44
C VAL A 69 -14.48 -11.57 -6.48
N LEU A 70 -14.16 -10.58 -7.32
CA LEU A 70 -13.07 -10.69 -8.30
C LEU A 70 -11.74 -10.97 -7.62
N ALA A 71 -11.38 -10.21 -6.57
CA ALA A 71 -10.14 -10.44 -5.82
C ALA A 71 -10.11 -11.83 -5.18
N ALA A 72 -11.20 -12.27 -4.57
CA ALA A 72 -11.32 -13.59 -3.97
C ALA A 72 -11.20 -14.71 -4.98
N SER A 73 -11.74 -14.53 -6.18
CA SER A 73 -11.80 -15.57 -7.23
C SER A 73 -10.42 -16.05 -7.69
N TYR A 74 -9.42 -15.20 -7.70
CA TYR A 74 -8.04 -15.61 -8.04
C TYR A 74 -7.15 -15.84 -6.81
N THR A 75 -7.44 -15.15 -5.69
CA THR A 75 -6.61 -15.27 -4.50
C THR A 75 -6.88 -16.56 -3.72
N ILE A 76 -8.16 -16.97 -3.60
CA ILE A 76 -8.51 -18.19 -2.87
C ILE A 76 -7.92 -19.46 -3.51
N PRO A 77 -8.09 -19.72 -4.82
CA PRO A 77 -7.53 -20.93 -5.42
C PRO A 77 -6.02 -20.88 -5.62
N GLY A 78 -5.44 -19.70 -5.85
CA GLY A 78 -4.03 -19.56 -6.19
C GLY A 78 -3.12 -19.18 -5.02
N GLY A 79 -3.68 -18.80 -3.88
CA GLY A 79 -2.94 -18.44 -2.69
C GLY A 79 -1.95 -17.28 -2.92
N LEU A 80 -0.83 -17.31 -2.17
CA LEU A 80 0.21 -16.26 -2.23
C LEU A 80 0.85 -16.14 -3.63
N SER A 81 1.05 -17.26 -4.31
CA SER A 81 1.67 -17.26 -5.65
C SER A 81 0.81 -16.52 -6.66
N SER A 82 -0.50 -16.73 -6.65
CA SER A 82 -1.44 -16.02 -7.53
C SER A 82 -1.49 -14.53 -7.22
N ALA A 83 -1.47 -14.16 -5.95
CA ALA A 83 -1.43 -12.77 -5.52
C ALA A 83 -0.17 -12.06 -6.04
N ILE A 84 1.02 -12.67 -5.89
CA ILE A 84 2.29 -12.12 -6.38
C ILE A 84 2.28 -11.96 -7.91
N ASN A 85 1.78 -12.96 -8.65
CA ASN A 85 1.68 -12.85 -10.11
C ASN A 85 0.72 -11.75 -10.56
N ALA A 86 -0.43 -11.60 -9.89
CA ALA A 86 -1.36 -10.51 -10.16
C ALA A 86 -0.71 -9.13 -9.92
N GLU A 87 0.05 -8.98 -8.85
CA GLU A 87 0.78 -7.75 -8.55
C GLU A 87 1.84 -7.40 -9.59
N LEU A 88 2.55 -8.39 -10.14
CA LEU A 88 3.52 -8.15 -11.22
C LEU A 88 2.83 -7.60 -12.46
N ILE A 89 1.68 -8.16 -12.85
CA ILE A 89 0.89 -7.67 -13.98
C ILE A 89 0.40 -6.25 -13.68
N GLN A 90 -0.12 -6.00 -12.48
CA GLN A 90 -0.59 -4.69 -12.06
C GLN A 90 0.54 -3.65 -12.06
N ALA A 91 1.76 -4.02 -11.65
CA ALA A 91 2.92 -3.13 -11.68
C ALA A 91 3.25 -2.67 -13.10
N VAL A 92 3.22 -3.58 -14.09
CA VAL A 92 3.44 -3.24 -15.50
C VAL A 92 2.35 -2.28 -16.00
N ILE A 93 1.08 -2.58 -15.72
CA ILE A 93 -0.05 -1.72 -16.11
C ILE A 93 0.08 -0.33 -15.47
N LEU A 94 0.48 -0.27 -14.20
CA LEU A 94 0.66 0.99 -13.48
C LEU A 94 1.78 1.83 -14.09
N ILE A 95 2.92 1.22 -14.43
CA ILE A 95 4.04 1.93 -15.07
C ILE A 95 3.62 2.47 -16.43
N VAL A 96 3.03 1.63 -17.28
CA VAL A 96 2.56 2.05 -18.60
C VAL A 96 1.51 3.15 -18.50
N GLY A 97 0.52 2.97 -17.63
CA GLY A 97 -0.52 3.97 -17.38
C GLY A 97 0.03 5.30 -16.88
N SER A 98 1.01 5.26 -15.96
CA SER A 98 1.67 6.46 -15.45
C SER A 98 2.41 7.23 -16.53
N VAL A 99 3.12 6.52 -17.43
CA VAL A 99 3.84 7.15 -18.56
C VAL A 99 2.85 7.80 -19.52
N ILE A 100 1.77 7.09 -19.88
CA ILE A 100 0.72 7.63 -20.76
C ILE A 100 0.07 8.86 -20.13
N LEU A 101 -0.32 8.78 -18.87
CA LEU A 101 -0.96 9.89 -18.15
C LEU A 101 -0.05 11.10 -18.06
N THR A 102 1.22 10.89 -17.71
CA THR A 102 2.22 11.96 -17.63
C THR A 102 2.40 12.62 -19.00
N GLY A 103 2.55 11.82 -20.06
CA GLY A 103 2.64 12.33 -21.43
C GLY A 103 1.41 13.14 -21.84
N ALA A 104 0.22 12.65 -21.52
CA ALA A 104 -1.03 13.36 -21.81
C ALA A 104 -1.15 14.68 -21.04
N CYS A 105 -0.75 14.72 -19.77
CA CYS A 105 -0.73 15.95 -18.97
C CYS A 105 0.20 16.99 -19.59
N PHE A 106 1.41 16.61 -19.98
CA PHE A 106 2.35 17.55 -20.59
C PHE A 106 1.92 18.01 -21.99
N ALA A 107 1.34 17.14 -22.80
CA ALA A 107 0.80 17.49 -24.10
C ALA A 107 -0.37 18.49 -24.02
N ASN A 108 -1.10 18.52 -22.90
CA ASN A 108 -2.25 19.42 -22.69
C ASN A 108 -1.91 20.64 -21.79
N GLY A 109 -0.67 21.13 -21.81
CA GLY A 109 -0.28 22.35 -21.09
C GLY A 109 0.02 22.14 -19.59
N GLY A 110 0.34 20.93 -19.19
CA GLY A 110 0.65 20.62 -17.78
C GLY A 110 1.84 21.41 -17.23
N PHE A 111 2.83 21.76 -18.06
CA PHE A 111 3.95 22.61 -17.64
C PHE A 111 3.50 24.06 -17.37
N ASP A 112 2.67 24.63 -18.23
CA ASP A 112 2.18 26.00 -18.06
C ASP A 112 1.30 26.10 -16.81
N TYR A 113 0.48 25.09 -16.57
CA TYR A 113 -0.32 24.99 -15.35
C TYR A 113 0.56 24.90 -14.09
N LEU A 114 1.57 24.04 -14.09
CA LEU A 114 2.52 23.95 -12.97
C LEU A 114 3.26 25.27 -12.76
N ALA A 115 3.74 25.92 -13.81
CA ALA A 115 4.39 27.22 -13.72
C ALA A 115 3.48 28.27 -13.08
N SER A 116 2.21 28.33 -13.47
CA SER A 116 1.23 29.26 -12.89
C SER A 116 0.97 28.99 -11.41
N LEU A 117 0.96 27.73 -10.97
CA LEU A 117 0.84 27.38 -9.54
C LEU A 117 2.06 27.82 -8.72
N PHE A 118 3.27 27.72 -9.28
CA PHE A 118 4.47 28.22 -8.61
C PHE A 118 4.48 29.75 -8.53
N GLU A 119 4.07 30.45 -9.58
CA GLU A 119 3.98 31.91 -9.62
C GLU A 119 2.91 32.44 -8.67
N SER A 120 1.76 31.77 -8.57
CA SER A 120 0.69 32.17 -7.65
C SER A 120 1.02 31.92 -6.18
N GLY A 121 2.10 31.17 -5.90
CA GLY A 121 2.49 30.82 -4.55
C GLY A 121 1.53 29.84 -3.86
N ASP A 122 0.78 29.06 -4.64
CA ASP A 122 -0.19 28.10 -4.12
C ASP A 122 0.49 27.12 -3.15
N MET A 123 -0.11 26.96 -1.99
CA MET A 123 0.37 26.06 -0.95
C MET A 123 0.35 24.59 -1.39
N SER A 124 -0.45 24.23 -2.39
CA SER A 124 -0.55 22.85 -2.90
C SER A 124 0.75 22.33 -3.50
N VAL A 125 1.59 23.21 -4.09
CA VAL A 125 2.88 22.85 -4.68
C VAL A 125 4.05 22.91 -3.70
N ARG A 126 3.84 23.35 -2.46
CA ARG A 126 4.89 23.40 -1.44
C ARG A 126 5.12 22.04 -0.80
N LEU A 127 6.33 21.54 -0.91
CA LEU A 127 6.74 20.30 -0.23
C LEU A 127 6.78 20.48 1.30
N ILE A 128 7.25 21.64 1.77
CA ILE A 128 7.33 21.98 3.18
C ILE A 128 6.17 22.92 3.51
N ARG A 129 5.17 22.40 4.23
CA ARG A 129 3.99 23.15 4.64
C ARG A 129 4.10 23.57 6.10
N PRO A 130 3.52 24.73 6.49
CA PRO A 130 3.59 25.21 7.87
C PRO A 130 2.96 24.23 8.86
N LEU A 131 3.27 24.38 10.14
CA LEU A 131 2.70 23.56 11.23
C LEU A 131 1.17 23.69 11.36
N THR A 132 0.61 24.79 10.86
CA THR A 132 -0.83 25.07 10.86
C THR A 132 -1.59 24.34 9.76
N ASP A 133 -0.88 23.69 8.82
CA ASP A 133 -1.52 22.89 7.77
C ASP A 133 -2.16 21.64 8.39
N THR A 134 -3.46 21.45 8.12
CA THR A 134 -4.25 20.34 8.70
C THR A 134 -3.98 19.00 8.02
N ALA A 135 -3.45 19.00 6.79
CA ALA A 135 -3.26 17.79 6.01
C ALA A 135 -1.83 17.22 6.16
N THR A 136 -0.81 18.06 5.94
CA THR A 136 0.59 17.61 5.86
C THR A 136 1.57 18.61 6.47
N PRO A 137 1.52 18.88 7.80
CA PRO A 137 2.49 19.74 8.45
C PRO A 137 3.91 19.13 8.34
N TRP A 138 4.94 19.97 8.11
CA TRP A 138 6.31 19.48 7.90
C TRP A 138 6.85 18.63 9.06
N LEU A 139 6.46 18.93 10.31
CA LEU A 139 6.86 18.15 11.47
C LEU A 139 6.24 16.75 11.44
N GLY A 140 4.99 16.63 11.01
CA GLY A 140 4.32 15.34 10.82
C GLY A 140 5.02 14.48 9.78
N LEU A 141 5.54 15.10 8.70
CA LEU A 141 6.33 14.39 7.70
C LEU A 141 7.67 13.89 8.26
N ILE A 142 8.42 14.75 8.97
CA ILE A 142 9.75 14.37 9.49
C ILE A 142 9.65 13.34 10.61
N VAL A 143 8.66 13.41 11.47
CA VAL A 143 8.51 12.48 12.61
C VAL A 143 7.62 11.29 12.25
N GLY A 144 6.49 11.52 11.60
CA GLY A 144 5.50 10.50 11.31
C GLY A 144 5.94 9.53 10.20
N MET A 145 6.51 10.03 9.11
CA MET A 145 6.91 9.18 7.98
C MET A 145 7.99 8.14 8.33
N PRO A 146 9.04 8.46 9.09
CA PRO A 146 9.99 7.43 9.54
C PRO A 146 9.35 6.36 10.42
N VAL A 147 8.44 6.72 11.32
CA VAL A 147 7.72 5.74 12.17
C VAL A 147 6.86 4.82 11.31
N LEU A 148 6.07 5.39 10.40
CA LEU A 148 5.28 4.62 9.44
C LEU A 148 6.17 3.75 8.54
N GLY A 149 7.29 4.29 8.07
CA GLY A 149 8.26 3.55 7.25
C GLY A 149 8.86 2.35 7.97
N ILE A 150 9.27 2.51 9.22
CA ILE A 150 9.78 1.41 10.04
C ILE A 150 8.70 0.34 10.23
N TYR A 151 7.47 0.73 10.57
CA TYR A 151 6.36 -0.21 10.69
C TYR A 151 6.12 -0.95 9.38
N PHE A 152 5.97 -0.21 8.28
CA PHE A 152 5.62 -0.76 6.97
C PHE A 152 6.68 -1.75 6.46
N TRP A 153 7.97 -1.40 6.55
CA TRP A 153 9.03 -2.24 6.01
C TRP A 153 9.50 -3.35 6.96
N ALA A 154 9.33 -3.20 8.27
CA ALA A 154 9.85 -4.15 9.25
C ALA A 154 8.77 -5.00 9.95
N ASN A 155 7.56 -4.50 10.11
CA ASN A 155 6.50 -5.15 10.90
C ASN A 155 5.24 -5.49 10.11
N ASN A 156 5.08 -4.97 8.88
CA ASN A 156 3.92 -5.34 8.08
C ASN A 156 4.04 -6.80 7.62
N GLN A 157 3.14 -7.65 8.11
CA GLN A 157 3.16 -9.09 7.84
C GLN A 157 3.10 -9.39 6.34
N THR A 158 2.31 -8.65 5.57
CA THR A 158 2.13 -8.87 4.14
C THR A 158 3.43 -8.68 3.36
N LEU A 159 4.21 -7.64 3.68
CA LEU A 159 5.50 -7.37 3.05
C LEU A 159 6.57 -8.34 3.53
N VAL A 160 6.66 -8.55 4.84
CA VAL A 160 7.67 -9.44 5.43
C VAL A 160 7.49 -10.87 4.95
N GLN A 161 6.26 -11.36 4.79
CA GLN A 161 5.98 -12.70 4.28
C GLN A 161 6.49 -12.90 2.85
N ARG A 162 6.46 -11.87 1.99
CA ARG A 162 7.03 -11.94 0.64
C ARG A 162 8.55 -12.10 0.68
N VAL A 163 9.22 -11.35 1.54
CA VAL A 163 10.67 -11.48 1.75
C VAL A 163 11.03 -12.84 2.35
N LEU A 164 10.21 -13.38 3.25
CA LEU A 164 10.40 -14.71 3.85
C LEU A 164 10.17 -15.85 2.86
N SER A 165 9.43 -15.63 1.78
CA SER A 165 9.24 -16.62 0.70
C SER A 165 10.45 -16.77 -0.22
N ALA A 166 11.46 -15.90 -0.11
CA ALA A 166 12.69 -15.99 -0.88
C ALA A 166 13.54 -17.22 -0.48
N ARG A 167 14.15 -17.88 -1.46
CA ARG A 167 14.95 -19.10 -1.25
C ARG A 167 16.27 -18.85 -0.54
N SER A 168 16.79 -17.64 -0.61
CA SER A 168 18.08 -17.26 0.01
C SER A 168 18.07 -15.82 0.49
N VAL A 169 19.03 -15.46 1.37
CA VAL A 169 19.23 -14.10 1.85
C VAL A 169 19.55 -13.14 0.71
N ASP A 170 20.27 -13.61 -0.30
CA ASP A 170 20.70 -12.78 -1.45
C ASP A 170 19.54 -12.51 -2.41
N GLU A 171 18.62 -13.46 -2.58
CA GLU A 171 17.36 -13.24 -3.31
C GLU A 171 16.43 -12.28 -2.57
N GLY A 172 16.34 -12.38 -1.26
CA GLY A 172 15.52 -11.49 -0.44
C GLY A 172 16.08 -10.06 -0.29
N ARG A 173 17.32 -9.81 -0.78
CA ARG A 173 17.95 -8.48 -0.81
C ARG A 173 17.79 -7.76 -2.15
N LYS A 174 17.52 -8.48 -3.21
CA LYS A 174 17.24 -7.94 -4.55
C LYS A 174 15.82 -7.41 -4.66
#